data_3b5eb341089adc44da1313dea9584e25
#
_entry.id   3b5eb341089adc44da1313dea9584e25
#
_cell.length_a   1.000
_cell.length_b   1.000
_cell.length_c   1.000
_cell.angle_alpha   90.00
_cell.angle_beta   90.00
_cell.angle_gamma   90.00
#
_symmetry.space_group_name_H-M   'P 1'
#
loop_
_entity.id
_entity.type
_entity.pdbx_description
1 polymer ?
#
loop_
_entity_poly.entity_id
_entity_poly.type
_entity_poly.pdbx_seq_one_letter_code
_entity_poly.pdbx_strand_id
1 'polypeptide(L)'
;KLGVRYEVRVVSAHRTPEDMIAYGTSAAERGLKVIIAGAGGAAHLPGMLASKTALPVIGIPIPTEHLGGLDSLLSIVQMPRGVPVATVGIGNATNAGLLAVAILAISDPALERRLAAWRVAQTQTVLDDPANAEG
;
A
#
# COMPACT_ATOMS: atom_id res chain seq x y z
N LYS A 1 2.64 4.85 14.10
CA LYS A 1 3.10 4.02 15.23
C LYS A 1 4.52 3.45 15.00
N LEU A 2 4.94 3.20 13.74
CA LEU A 2 6.27 2.69 13.41
C LEU A 2 7.30 3.79 13.07
N GLY A 3 6.94 5.08 13.17
CA GLY A 3 7.85 6.21 13.06
C GLY A 3 8.38 6.51 11.65
N VAL A 4 7.70 6.05 10.61
CA VAL A 4 8.05 6.37 9.22
C VAL A 4 7.43 7.72 8.84
N ARG A 5 8.22 8.59 8.24
CA ARG A 5 7.73 9.86 7.66
C ARG A 5 6.98 9.57 6.37
N TYR A 6 5.90 10.28 6.13
CA TYR A 6 5.08 10.13 4.93
C TYR A 6 4.47 11.46 4.52
N GLU A 7 4.04 11.55 3.27
CA GLU A 7 3.16 12.60 2.76
C GLU A 7 1.84 12.00 2.29
N VAL A 8 0.80 12.81 2.22
CA VAL A 8 -0.51 12.42 1.67
C VAL A 8 -0.91 13.41 0.58
N ARG A 9 -1.31 12.90 -0.57
CA ARG A 9 -1.81 13.69 -1.69
C ARG A 9 -3.10 13.08 -2.22
N VAL A 10 -4.05 13.92 -2.61
CA VAL A 10 -5.21 13.50 -3.39
C VAL A 10 -4.91 13.76 -4.85
N VAL A 11 -4.87 12.69 -5.63
CA VAL A 11 -4.56 12.72 -7.07
C VAL A 11 -5.56 11.81 -7.77
N SER A 12 -6.08 12.22 -8.91
CA SER A 12 -7.00 11.41 -9.71
C SER A 12 -6.37 11.05 -11.06
N ALA A 13 -6.30 9.74 -11.34
CA ALA A 13 -5.80 9.26 -12.62
C ALA A 13 -6.60 9.80 -13.83
N HIS A 14 -7.90 10.01 -13.65
CA HIS A 14 -8.82 10.40 -14.72
C HIS A 14 -9.17 11.89 -14.74
N ARG A 15 -9.11 12.58 -13.57
CA ARG A 15 -9.52 13.98 -13.45
C ARG A 15 -8.34 14.95 -13.36
N THR A 16 -7.18 14.48 -12.86
CA THR A 16 -5.94 15.24 -12.77
C THR A 16 -4.76 14.41 -13.30
N PRO A 17 -4.81 13.94 -14.57
CA PRO A 17 -3.79 13.03 -15.11
C PRO A 17 -2.39 13.64 -15.14
N GLU A 18 -2.26 14.92 -15.41
CA GLU A 18 -0.97 15.64 -15.43
C GLU A 18 -0.34 15.67 -14.04
N ASP A 19 -1.14 15.94 -12.99
CA ASP A 19 -0.67 15.91 -11.59
C ASP A 19 -0.23 14.50 -11.19
N MET A 20 -0.96 13.49 -11.63
CA MET A 20 -0.61 12.08 -11.39
C MET A 20 0.72 11.72 -12.06
N ILE A 21 0.91 12.12 -13.32
CA ILE A 21 2.17 11.89 -14.05
C ILE A 21 3.32 12.62 -13.35
N ALA A 22 3.15 13.90 -13.03
CA ALA A 22 4.16 14.70 -12.35
C ALA A 22 4.52 14.12 -10.97
N TYR A 23 3.51 13.64 -10.22
CA TYR A 23 3.74 12.98 -8.94
C TYR A 23 4.60 11.73 -9.09
N GLY A 24 4.25 10.83 -10.00
CA GLY A 24 4.97 9.59 -10.24
C GLY A 24 6.40 9.82 -10.72
N THR A 25 6.61 10.72 -11.68
CA THR A 25 7.92 10.99 -12.27
C THR A 25 8.89 11.68 -11.30
N SER A 26 8.39 12.56 -10.43
CA SER A 26 9.23 13.29 -9.45
C SER A 26 9.45 12.54 -8.13
N ALA A 27 8.72 11.47 -7.87
CA ALA A 27 8.67 10.80 -6.56
C ALA A 27 10.05 10.38 -6.05
N ALA A 28 10.86 9.74 -6.90
CA ALA A 28 12.19 9.26 -6.51
C ALA A 28 13.15 10.42 -6.21
N GLU A 29 13.15 11.47 -7.02
CA GLU A 29 13.99 12.66 -6.83
C GLU A 29 13.63 13.41 -5.54
N ARG A 30 12.34 13.42 -5.15
CA ARG A 30 11.87 13.98 -3.89
C ARG A 30 12.22 13.11 -2.67
N GLY A 31 12.85 11.96 -2.87
CA GLY A 31 13.32 11.07 -1.81
C GLY A 31 12.29 10.06 -1.32
N LEU A 32 11.15 9.92 -2.00
CA LEU A 32 10.20 8.84 -1.71
C LEU A 32 10.84 7.48 -2.03
N LYS A 33 10.45 6.47 -1.28
CA LYS A 33 10.97 5.10 -1.44
C LYS A 33 9.90 4.09 -1.81
N VAL A 34 8.66 4.35 -1.42
CA VAL A 34 7.49 3.51 -1.69
C VAL A 34 6.29 4.44 -1.90
N ILE A 35 5.41 4.09 -2.81
CA ILE A 35 4.12 4.77 -3.01
C ILE A 35 3.01 3.81 -2.64
N ILE A 36 2.06 4.26 -1.81
CA ILE A 36 0.81 3.56 -1.55
C ILE A 36 -0.29 4.33 -2.25
N ALA A 37 -1.08 3.66 -3.08
CA ALA A 37 -2.17 4.28 -3.82
C ALA A 37 -3.47 3.51 -3.64
N GLY A 38 -4.49 4.18 -3.07
CA GLY A 38 -5.84 3.65 -2.98
C GLY A 38 -6.70 4.15 -4.13
N ALA A 39 -7.46 3.27 -4.74
CA ALA A 39 -8.39 3.61 -5.82
C ALA A 39 -9.59 2.67 -5.86
N GLY A 40 -10.74 3.17 -6.30
CA GLY A 40 -12.00 2.42 -6.39
C GLY A 40 -12.61 2.40 -7.79
N GLY A 41 -13.38 1.37 -8.07
CA GLY A 41 -14.04 1.17 -9.36
C GLY A 41 -13.04 0.81 -10.46
N ALA A 42 -13.00 1.61 -11.53
CA ALA A 42 -11.92 1.59 -12.51
C ALA A 42 -10.62 2.14 -11.86
N ALA A 43 -10.03 1.36 -10.99
CA ALA A 43 -8.99 1.75 -10.05
C ALA A 43 -7.62 1.81 -10.72
N HIS A 44 -7.44 2.71 -11.69
CA HIS A 44 -6.25 2.79 -12.54
C HIS A 44 -5.07 3.50 -11.88
N LEU A 45 -5.29 4.28 -10.82
CA LEU A 45 -4.26 5.13 -10.21
C LEU A 45 -2.98 4.36 -9.83
N PRO A 46 -3.03 3.21 -9.13
CA PRO A 46 -1.81 2.50 -8.75
C PRO A 46 -0.98 2.04 -9.96
N GLY A 47 -1.64 1.47 -10.97
CA GLY A 47 -0.98 1.00 -12.19
C GLY A 47 -0.40 2.14 -13.02
N MET A 48 -1.11 3.26 -13.12
CA MET A 48 -0.62 4.45 -13.82
C MET A 48 0.59 5.08 -13.12
N LEU A 49 0.59 5.14 -11.79
CA LEU A 49 1.76 5.58 -11.02
C LEU A 49 2.94 4.62 -11.22
N ALA A 50 2.70 3.30 -11.15
CA ALA A 50 3.75 2.30 -11.37
C ALA A 50 4.39 2.40 -12.76
N SER A 51 3.66 2.88 -13.77
CA SER A 51 4.20 3.12 -15.12
C SER A 51 5.12 4.36 -15.19
N LYS A 52 5.13 5.22 -14.17
CA LYS A 52 5.85 6.50 -14.14
C LYS A 52 7.04 6.53 -13.18
N THR A 53 7.26 5.47 -12.42
CA THR A 53 8.34 5.39 -11.44
C THR A 53 8.89 3.98 -11.35
N ALA A 54 10.17 3.86 -10.98
CA ALA A 54 10.77 2.58 -10.61
C ALA A 54 10.59 2.25 -9.11
N LEU A 55 9.98 3.15 -8.32
CA LEU A 55 9.69 2.87 -6.92
C LEU A 55 8.63 1.78 -6.78
N PRO A 56 8.69 0.97 -5.72
CA PRO A 56 7.61 0.04 -5.40
C PRO A 56 6.27 0.80 -5.24
N VAL A 57 5.23 0.32 -5.92
CA VAL A 57 3.87 0.84 -5.78
C VAL A 57 3.00 -0.24 -5.15
N ILE A 58 2.31 0.11 -4.09
CA ILE A 58 1.36 -0.75 -3.37
C ILE A 58 -0.04 -0.22 -3.64
N GLY A 59 -0.90 -1.07 -4.18
CA GLY A 59 -2.29 -0.74 -4.48
C GLY A 59 -3.26 -1.20 -3.40
N ILE A 60 -4.15 -0.31 -2.99
CA ILE A 60 -5.25 -0.63 -2.08
C ILE A 60 -6.56 -0.59 -2.89
N PRO A 61 -7.21 -1.75 -3.12
CA PRO A 61 -8.55 -1.75 -3.69
C PRO A 61 -9.53 -1.13 -2.70
N ILE A 62 -10.22 -0.06 -3.09
CA ILE A 62 -11.21 0.60 -2.25
C ILE A 62 -12.58 -0.06 -2.47
N PRO A 63 -13.32 -0.39 -1.40
CA PRO A 63 -14.68 -0.92 -1.51
C PRO A 63 -15.57 -0.01 -2.35
N THR A 64 -16.44 -0.60 -3.16
CA THR A 64 -17.40 0.10 -4.04
C THR A 64 -18.83 -0.33 -3.75
N GLU A 65 -19.79 0.53 -4.05
CA GLU A 65 -21.21 0.30 -3.79
C GLU A 65 -21.74 -0.93 -4.57
N HIS A 66 -21.40 -1.05 -5.86
CA HIS A 66 -22.03 -2.05 -6.72
C HIS A 66 -21.37 -3.43 -6.68
N LEU A 67 -20.03 -3.49 -6.57
CA LEU A 67 -19.26 -4.74 -6.65
C LEU A 67 -18.41 -5.00 -5.39
N GLY A 68 -18.64 -4.24 -4.30
CA GLY A 68 -17.97 -4.47 -3.01
C GLY A 68 -16.44 -4.30 -3.04
N GLY A 69 -15.89 -3.76 -4.12
CA GLY A 69 -14.46 -3.60 -4.32
C GLY A 69 -13.81 -4.64 -5.22
N LEU A 70 -14.56 -5.64 -5.74
CA LEU A 70 -14.03 -6.62 -6.70
C LEU A 70 -13.56 -5.94 -7.99
N ASP A 71 -14.30 -4.95 -8.48
CA ASP A 71 -13.92 -4.08 -9.60
C ASP A 71 -12.59 -3.36 -9.34
N SER A 72 -12.42 -2.79 -8.14
CA SER A 72 -11.17 -2.16 -7.70
C SER A 72 -10.03 -3.14 -7.65
N LEU A 73 -10.23 -4.32 -7.05
CA LEU A 73 -9.24 -5.38 -6.93
C LEU A 73 -8.75 -5.83 -8.31
N LEU A 74 -9.66 -6.17 -9.20
CA LEU A 74 -9.31 -6.66 -10.54
C LEU A 74 -8.62 -5.57 -11.38
N SER A 75 -9.02 -4.31 -11.23
CA SER A 75 -8.37 -3.18 -11.92
C SER A 75 -6.92 -2.97 -11.48
N ILE A 76 -6.61 -3.26 -10.21
CA ILE A 76 -5.27 -3.02 -9.63
C ILE A 76 -4.37 -4.25 -9.79
N VAL A 77 -4.90 -5.47 -9.55
CA VAL A 77 -4.08 -6.68 -9.47
C VAL A 77 -3.67 -7.23 -10.83
N GLN A 78 -4.51 -7.07 -11.88
CA GLN A 78 -4.28 -7.61 -13.21
C GLN A 78 -3.37 -6.72 -14.07
N MET A 79 -2.20 -6.40 -13.53
CA MET A 79 -1.21 -5.59 -14.23
C MET A 79 -0.52 -6.35 -15.37
N PRO A 80 -0.18 -5.66 -16.46
CA PRO A 80 0.57 -6.26 -17.56
C PRO A 80 2.00 -6.62 -17.12
N ARG A 81 2.59 -7.58 -17.84
CA ARG A 81 3.99 -7.94 -17.63
C ARG A 81 4.90 -6.72 -17.77
N GLY A 82 5.78 -6.50 -16.80
CA GLY A 82 6.76 -5.41 -16.81
C GLY A 82 6.39 -4.21 -15.94
N VAL A 83 5.11 -4.07 -15.53
CA VAL A 83 4.66 -2.98 -14.64
C VAL A 83 3.91 -3.57 -13.44
N PRO A 84 4.61 -4.06 -12.42
CA PRO A 84 3.98 -4.68 -11.25
C PRO A 84 3.40 -3.66 -10.28
N VAL A 85 2.29 -4.03 -9.63
CA VAL A 85 1.75 -3.35 -8.44
C VAL A 85 1.53 -4.40 -7.35
N ALA A 86 2.09 -4.16 -6.16
CA ALA A 86 1.85 -5.01 -5.00
C ALA A 86 0.46 -4.71 -4.44
N THR A 87 -0.49 -5.63 -4.65
CA THR A 87 -1.89 -5.41 -4.29
C THR A 87 -2.22 -6.07 -2.96
N VAL A 88 -2.80 -5.31 -2.03
CA VAL A 88 -3.31 -5.82 -0.75
C VAL A 88 -4.80 -6.15 -0.84
N GLY A 89 -5.35 -6.75 0.21
CA GLY A 89 -6.78 -7.05 0.29
C GLY A 89 -7.66 -5.81 0.19
N ILE A 90 -8.92 -6.00 -0.22
CA ILE A 90 -9.91 -4.91 -0.34
C ILE A 90 -10.02 -4.17 1.00
N GLY A 91 -9.86 -2.84 0.96
CA GLY A 91 -9.93 -1.96 2.14
C GLY A 91 -8.76 -2.09 3.12
N ASN A 92 -7.77 -2.95 2.86
CA ASN A 92 -6.71 -3.26 3.82
C ASN A 92 -5.53 -2.27 3.77
N ALA A 93 -5.80 -1.02 4.13
CA ALA A 93 -4.77 0.03 4.21
C ALA A 93 -3.67 -0.30 5.25
N THR A 94 -4.02 -1.03 6.32
CA THR A 94 -3.05 -1.45 7.34
C THR A 94 -1.96 -2.34 6.73
N ASN A 95 -2.34 -3.34 5.95
CA ASN A 95 -1.37 -4.21 5.30
C ASN A 95 -0.55 -3.47 4.23
N ALA A 96 -1.10 -2.50 3.54
CA ALA A 96 -0.33 -1.65 2.63
C ALA A 96 0.76 -0.87 3.39
N GLY A 97 0.42 -0.28 4.52
CA GLY A 97 1.40 0.40 5.39
C GLY A 97 2.46 -0.55 5.93
N LEU A 98 2.08 -1.74 6.37
CA LEU A 98 3.03 -2.75 6.89
C LEU A 98 3.95 -3.29 5.79
N LEU A 99 3.45 -3.47 4.57
CA LEU A 99 4.26 -3.88 3.42
C LEU A 99 5.26 -2.79 3.05
N ALA A 100 4.85 -1.52 3.04
CA ALA A 100 5.77 -0.40 2.82
C ALA A 100 6.86 -0.35 3.90
N VAL A 101 6.48 -0.53 5.17
CA VAL A 101 7.45 -0.61 6.29
C VAL A 101 8.41 -1.77 6.10
N ALA A 102 7.92 -2.95 5.70
CA ALA A 102 8.77 -4.12 5.46
C ALA A 102 9.80 -3.87 4.34
N ILE A 103 9.39 -3.21 3.26
CA ILE A 103 10.30 -2.81 2.17
C ILE A 103 11.37 -1.85 2.69
N LEU A 104 10.99 -0.84 3.45
CA LEU A 104 11.92 0.15 4.00
C LEU A 104 12.87 -0.46 5.04
N ALA A 105 12.39 -1.45 5.82
CA ALA A 105 13.15 -2.13 6.86
C ALA A 105 14.33 -2.96 6.32
N ILE A 106 14.32 -3.33 5.03
CA ILE A 106 15.42 -4.06 4.38
C ILE A 106 16.75 -3.30 4.54
N SER A 107 16.72 -1.97 4.52
CA SER A 107 17.89 -1.10 4.65
C SER A 107 17.89 -0.22 5.91
N ASP A 108 16.99 -0.47 6.85
CA ASP A 108 16.90 0.25 8.14
C ASP A 108 16.74 -0.75 9.31
N PRO A 109 17.84 -1.16 9.95
CA PRO A 109 17.79 -2.10 11.07
C PRO A 109 16.98 -1.59 12.28
N ALA A 110 16.87 -0.29 12.47
CA ALA A 110 16.06 0.26 13.55
C ALA A 110 14.56 0.11 13.24
N LEU A 111 14.17 0.29 11.98
CA LEU A 111 12.80 0.06 11.53
C LEU A 111 12.45 -1.42 11.54
N GLU A 112 13.38 -2.29 11.15
CA GLU A 112 13.23 -3.75 11.23
C GLU A 112 12.88 -4.20 12.66
N ARG A 113 13.65 -3.74 13.66
CA ARG A 113 13.36 -4.05 15.08
C ARG A 113 11.97 -3.56 15.52
N ARG A 114 11.56 -2.37 15.09
CA ARG A 114 10.20 -1.84 15.39
C ARG A 114 9.11 -2.68 14.75
N LEU A 115 9.31 -3.13 13.51
CA LEU A 115 8.37 -4.01 12.82
C LEU A 115 8.29 -5.38 13.49
N ALA A 116 9.43 -5.96 13.89
CA ALA A 116 9.48 -7.22 14.61
C ALA A 116 8.75 -7.13 15.95
N ALA A 117 8.99 -6.07 16.74
CA ALA A 117 8.29 -5.84 18.00
C ALA A 117 6.77 -5.68 17.80
N TRP A 118 6.34 -4.98 16.73
CA TRP A 118 4.92 -4.85 16.40
C TRP A 118 4.28 -6.22 16.11
N ARG A 119 4.98 -7.10 15.37
CA ARG A 119 4.48 -8.46 15.07
C ARG A 119 4.38 -9.32 16.34
N VAL A 120 5.36 -9.25 17.23
CA VAL A 120 5.31 -9.95 18.52
C VAL A 120 4.11 -9.49 19.33
N ALA A 121 3.87 -8.18 19.43
CA ALA A 121 2.72 -7.65 20.14
C ALA A 121 1.38 -8.11 19.54
N GLN A 122 1.29 -8.20 18.22
CA GLN A 122 0.11 -8.70 17.53
C GLN A 122 -0.12 -10.21 17.84
N THR A 123 0.94 -11.00 17.83
CA THR A 123 0.87 -12.42 18.20
C THR A 123 0.38 -12.57 19.64
N GLN A 124 0.93 -11.78 20.56
CA GLN A 124 0.51 -11.82 21.97
C GLN A 124 -0.98 -11.48 22.15
N THR A 125 -1.48 -10.48 21.39
CA THR A 125 -2.91 -10.14 21.40
C THR A 125 -3.80 -11.33 21.04
N VAL A 126 -3.38 -12.16 20.09
CA VAL A 126 -4.13 -13.37 19.71
C VAL A 126 -4.02 -14.45 20.78
N LEU A 127 -2.82 -14.65 21.36
CA LEU A 127 -2.60 -15.65 22.41
C LEU A 127 -3.35 -15.31 23.70
N ASP A 128 -3.51 -14.03 24.01
CA ASP A 128 -4.21 -13.53 25.19
C ASP A 128 -5.74 -13.46 25.01
N ASP A 129 -6.26 -13.89 23.86
CA ASP A 129 -7.71 -13.92 23.63
C ASP A 129 -8.37 -14.88 24.62
N PRO A 130 -9.39 -14.44 25.37
CA PRO A 130 -10.07 -15.30 26.36
C PRO A 130 -10.57 -16.64 25.79
N ALA A 131 -10.91 -16.68 24.50
CA ALA A 131 -11.32 -17.94 23.87
C ALA A 131 -10.18 -18.97 23.77
N ASN A 132 -8.92 -18.56 23.94
CA ASN A 132 -7.77 -19.45 23.98
C ASN A 132 -7.42 -19.94 25.40
N ALA A 133 -8.06 -19.39 26.43
CA ALA A 133 -7.79 -19.76 27.83
C ALA A 133 -8.53 -21.03 28.29
N GLU A 134 -9.49 -21.53 27.50
CA GLU A 134 -10.30 -22.72 27.80
C GLU A 134 -9.83 -23.90 26.94
N GLY A 135 -8.62 -24.38 27.20
CA GLY A 135 -8.07 -25.57 26.57
C GLY A 135 -7.28 -26.45 27.57
#